data_0f6cd53b72f915d5070413126dc5de4b
#
_entry.id   0f6cd53b72f915d5070413126dc5de4b
#
_cell.length_a   1.000
_cell.length_b   1.000
_cell.length_c   1.000
_cell.angle_alpha   90.00
_cell.angle_beta   90.00
_cell.angle_gamma   90.00
#
_symmetry.space_group_name_H-M   'P 1'
#
loop_
_entity.id
_entity.type
_entity.pdbx_description
1 polymer ?
#
loop_
_entity_poly.entity_id
_entity_poly.type
_entity_poly.pdbx_seq_one_letter_code
_entity_poly.pdbx_strand_id
1 'polypeptide(L)'
;MADIKVSVIMPVYGVEDYVGKAIESIQAQTLTDWEFFCVDDGTKDRSGEICDEYAAKDPRIKVIHKENGGAPSARNVAIDKAVGKYMYFMDSDDWTEPDMLEKMVAAAEKNDSQLVVSGYYIDTYYSDTEKFTQEQVCPAAVYGTKEEYRKNAYALFDKNLLYTPWNKLYLSSYILENKLYFPQTFWDDFPFNLSVVRDVERVSVLSDKFYHFIRKRAESETAKYRSDMYDKREEENGWMEELFAHWGVDTPEVREFLARRYIERIIGCVENVTNRNCPLSAKEKKAEIKRIISTNRVKNAVKTAKPNSKYMKIMLLPIKWNNAGLTYMEGRVISKVKSGNTKTFAKLKAGR
;
A
#
# COMPACT_ATOMS: atom_id res chain seq x y z
N MET A 1 6.22 -7.78 -34.57
CA MET A 1 6.72 -7.41 -33.25
C MET A 1 6.19 -8.46 -32.29
N ALA A 2 6.98 -8.92 -31.32
CA ALA A 2 6.47 -9.85 -30.33
C ALA A 2 5.28 -9.18 -29.59
N ASP A 3 4.25 -9.96 -29.29
CA ASP A 3 3.04 -9.46 -28.61
C ASP A 3 3.39 -9.30 -27.13
N ILE A 4 3.69 -8.08 -26.69
CA ILE A 4 4.12 -7.80 -25.32
C ILE A 4 2.94 -8.03 -24.37
N LYS A 5 3.09 -8.97 -23.45
CA LYS A 5 2.07 -9.33 -22.46
C LYS A 5 2.00 -8.31 -21.32
N VAL A 6 3.15 -7.89 -20.79
CA VAL A 6 3.20 -7.03 -19.61
C VAL A 6 4.14 -5.85 -19.83
N SER A 7 3.65 -4.63 -19.54
CA SER A 7 4.48 -3.45 -19.33
C SER A 7 4.71 -3.28 -17.82
N VAL A 8 5.95 -3.51 -17.39
CA VAL A 8 6.39 -3.24 -16.02
C VAL A 8 6.77 -1.77 -15.92
N ILE A 9 6.34 -1.09 -14.85
CA ILE A 9 6.56 0.34 -14.63
C ILE A 9 7.16 0.56 -13.25
N MET A 10 8.33 1.17 -13.18
CA MET A 10 9.08 1.41 -11.95
C MET A 10 9.61 2.85 -11.89
N PRO A 11 9.13 3.68 -10.94
CA PRO A 11 9.74 4.98 -10.67
C PRO A 11 11.08 4.79 -9.95
N VAL A 12 12.09 5.58 -10.31
CA VAL A 12 13.45 5.48 -9.77
C VAL A 12 13.90 6.84 -9.23
N TYR A 13 14.25 6.91 -7.93
CA TYR A 13 14.82 8.10 -7.32
C TYR A 13 15.53 7.76 -6.01
N GLY A 14 16.85 7.98 -5.93
CA GLY A 14 17.62 7.84 -4.69
C GLY A 14 17.73 6.40 -4.18
N VAL A 15 17.95 5.41 -5.07
CA VAL A 15 17.89 3.96 -4.77
C VAL A 15 19.07 3.18 -5.37
N GLU A 16 20.26 3.80 -5.48
CA GLU A 16 21.44 3.17 -6.11
C GLU A 16 21.82 1.82 -5.49
N ASP A 17 21.57 1.62 -4.18
CA ASP A 17 21.84 0.37 -3.47
C ASP A 17 20.80 -0.74 -3.72
N TYR A 18 19.65 -0.43 -4.35
CA TYR A 18 18.50 -1.34 -4.44
C TYR A 18 18.06 -1.60 -5.87
N VAL A 19 18.11 -0.61 -6.75
CA VAL A 19 17.54 -0.65 -8.10
C VAL A 19 18.06 -1.81 -8.95
N GLY A 20 19.31 -2.21 -8.78
CA GLY A 20 19.88 -3.37 -9.47
C GLY A 20 19.12 -4.65 -9.15
N LYS A 21 18.85 -4.91 -7.87
CA LYS A 21 18.08 -6.09 -7.42
C LYS A 21 16.64 -6.06 -7.93
N ALA A 22 16.00 -4.89 -7.94
CA ALA A 22 14.66 -4.72 -8.49
C ALA A 22 14.62 -5.10 -9.98
N ILE A 23 15.56 -4.61 -10.78
CA ILE A 23 15.67 -4.92 -12.22
C ILE A 23 15.94 -6.42 -12.44
N GLU A 24 16.88 -7.00 -11.72
CA GLU A 24 17.21 -8.43 -11.81
C GLU A 24 16.02 -9.33 -11.49
N SER A 25 15.15 -8.92 -10.56
CA SER A 25 13.94 -9.69 -10.23
C SER A 25 12.92 -9.74 -11.37
N ILE A 26 12.89 -8.71 -12.23
CA ILE A 26 12.06 -8.70 -13.44
C ILE A 26 12.75 -9.47 -14.57
N GLN A 27 14.06 -9.37 -14.72
CA GLN A 27 14.80 -10.18 -15.71
C GLN A 27 14.69 -11.68 -15.43
N ALA A 28 14.57 -12.08 -14.15
CA ALA A 28 14.42 -13.46 -13.71
C ALA A 28 12.99 -14.02 -13.90
N GLN A 29 12.03 -13.24 -14.38
CA GLN A 29 10.65 -13.70 -14.59
C GLN A 29 10.58 -14.82 -15.60
N THR A 30 9.79 -15.86 -15.29
CA THR A 30 9.54 -17.00 -16.20
C THR A 30 8.75 -16.61 -17.43
N LEU A 31 7.85 -15.64 -17.33
CA LEU A 31 7.26 -14.96 -18.49
C LEU A 31 8.32 -14.10 -19.17
N THR A 32 8.50 -14.23 -20.48
CA THR A 32 9.54 -13.51 -21.26
C THR A 32 8.99 -12.33 -22.07
N ASP A 33 7.69 -12.30 -22.31
CA ASP A 33 7.02 -11.34 -23.20
C ASP A 33 6.62 -10.06 -22.43
N TRP A 34 7.63 -9.36 -21.92
CA TRP A 34 7.46 -8.11 -21.19
C TRP A 34 8.38 -7.00 -21.73
N GLU A 35 7.97 -5.76 -21.46
CA GLU A 35 8.82 -4.57 -21.51
C GLU A 35 8.89 -3.95 -20.13
N PHE A 36 9.98 -3.22 -19.83
CA PHE A 36 10.21 -2.66 -18.51
C PHE A 36 10.64 -1.20 -18.58
N PHE A 37 9.81 -0.31 -18.08
CA PHE A 37 10.10 1.12 -17.96
C PHE A 37 10.72 1.44 -16.61
N CYS A 38 12.01 1.77 -16.60
CA CYS A 38 12.69 2.40 -15.46
C CYS A 38 12.61 3.91 -15.67
N VAL A 39 11.79 4.60 -14.88
CA VAL A 39 11.60 6.05 -15.02
C VAL A 39 12.43 6.77 -13.96
N ASP A 40 13.58 7.26 -14.36
CA ASP A 40 14.43 8.11 -13.54
C ASP A 40 13.79 9.48 -13.36
N ASP A 41 13.33 9.75 -12.14
CA ASP A 41 12.67 11.00 -11.76
C ASP A 41 13.68 12.07 -11.33
N GLY A 42 14.75 12.24 -12.09
CA GLY A 42 15.78 13.24 -11.85
C GLY A 42 16.63 12.94 -10.60
N THR A 43 17.03 11.68 -10.46
CA THR A 43 17.87 11.25 -9.33
C THR A 43 19.21 11.97 -9.30
N LYS A 44 19.80 12.07 -8.11
CA LYS A 44 21.13 12.71 -7.93
C LYS A 44 22.23 11.71 -7.62
N ASP A 45 21.88 10.46 -7.36
CA ASP A 45 22.77 9.35 -7.16
C ASP A 45 22.94 8.55 -8.47
N ARG A 46 23.59 7.40 -8.41
CA ARG A 46 23.86 6.57 -9.59
C ARG A 46 22.65 5.73 -10.06
N SER A 47 21.48 5.87 -9.47
CA SER A 47 20.32 5.03 -9.82
C SER A 47 19.97 5.08 -11.30
N GLY A 48 20.00 6.28 -11.93
CA GLY A 48 19.73 6.45 -13.36
C GLY A 48 20.80 5.77 -14.24
N GLU A 49 22.08 5.96 -13.90
CA GLU A 49 23.22 5.31 -14.59
C GLU A 49 23.13 3.78 -14.52
N ILE A 50 22.75 3.23 -13.36
CA ILE A 50 22.55 1.79 -13.19
C ILE A 50 21.43 1.30 -14.10
N CYS A 51 20.30 2.02 -14.22
CA CYS A 51 19.22 1.66 -15.15
C CYS A 51 19.74 1.64 -16.60
N ASP A 52 20.56 2.61 -17.02
CA ASP A 52 21.14 2.65 -18.36
C ASP A 52 22.09 1.47 -18.61
N GLU A 53 22.88 1.07 -17.62
CA GLU A 53 23.76 -0.10 -17.71
C GLU A 53 22.99 -1.41 -17.95
N TYR A 54 21.79 -1.56 -17.34
CA TYR A 54 20.92 -2.71 -17.58
C TYR A 54 20.23 -2.62 -18.94
N ALA A 55 19.74 -1.44 -19.32
CA ALA A 55 19.11 -1.22 -20.62
C ALA A 55 20.05 -1.49 -21.81
N ALA A 56 21.34 -1.18 -21.66
CA ALA A 56 22.37 -1.48 -22.65
C ALA A 56 22.56 -2.99 -22.89
N LYS A 57 22.21 -3.84 -21.93
CA LYS A 57 22.37 -5.30 -21.95
C LYS A 57 21.07 -6.04 -22.33
N ASP A 58 19.90 -5.45 -22.02
CA ASP A 58 18.59 -6.06 -22.26
C ASP A 58 17.66 -5.06 -22.95
N PRO A 59 17.37 -5.23 -24.24
CA PRO A 59 16.55 -4.29 -25.02
C PRO A 59 15.08 -4.21 -24.58
N ARG A 60 14.63 -5.09 -23.70
CA ARG A 60 13.28 -5.03 -23.10
C ARG A 60 13.20 -3.94 -22.04
N ILE A 61 14.34 -3.51 -21.47
CA ILE A 61 14.42 -2.44 -20.48
C ILE A 61 14.53 -1.10 -21.20
N LYS A 62 13.67 -0.17 -20.83
CA LYS A 62 13.58 1.18 -21.40
C LYS A 62 13.75 2.21 -20.29
N VAL A 63 14.75 3.06 -20.38
CA VAL A 63 14.98 4.11 -19.40
C VAL A 63 14.34 5.42 -19.90
N ILE A 64 13.66 6.12 -19.00
CA ILE A 64 13.11 7.44 -19.26
C ILE A 64 13.69 8.37 -18.18
N HIS A 65 14.53 9.33 -18.59
CA HIS A 65 15.00 10.38 -17.70
C HIS A 65 14.07 11.59 -17.76
N LYS A 66 13.70 12.13 -16.62
CA LYS A 66 12.87 13.34 -16.53
C LYS A 66 13.26 14.20 -15.33
N GLU A 67 12.83 15.45 -15.33
CA GLU A 67 12.92 16.31 -14.15
C GLU A 67 12.08 15.74 -13.00
N ASN A 68 12.56 15.92 -11.76
CA ASN A 68 11.87 15.41 -10.58
C ASN A 68 10.45 15.97 -10.48
N GLY A 69 9.47 15.07 -10.42
CA GLY A 69 8.04 15.37 -10.27
C GLY A 69 7.35 14.42 -9.30
N GLY A 70 8.11 13.55 -8.63
CA GLY A 70 7.62 12.52 -7.72
C GLY A 70 7.16 11.24 -8.42
N ALA A 71 7.05 10.17 -7.64
CA ALA A 71 6.70 8.84 -8.13
C ALA A 71 5.39 8.80 -8.96
N PRO A 72 4.30 9.54 -8.62
CA PRO A 72 3.12 9.63 -9.47
C PRO A 72 3.41 10.12 -10.88
N SER A 73 4.21 11.19 -11.00
CA SER A 73 4.61 11.76 -12.29
C SER A 73 5.41 10.75 -13.12
N ALA A 74 6.35 10.05 -12.48
CA ALA A 74 7.17 9.04 -13.14
C ALA A 74 6.31 7.86 -13.64
N ARG A 75 5.41 7.33 -12.82
CA ARG A 75 4.50 6.24 -13.22
C ARG A 75 3.59 6.66 -14.38
N ASN A 76 3.02 7.87 -14.33
CA ASN A 76 2.11 8.37 -15.36
C ASN A 76 2.77 8.52 -16.74
N VAL A 77 4.02 8.96 -16.80
CA VAL A 77 4.77 9.04 -18.08
C VAL A 77 4.94 7.67 -18.75
N ALA A 78 5.11 6.61 -17.95
CA ALA A 78 5.25 5.26 -18.48
C ALA A 78 3.89 4.63 -18.84
N ILE A 79 2.79 4.96 -18.15
CA ILE A 79 1.43 4.52 -18.52
C ILE A 79 1.12 4.90 -19.97
N ASP A 80 1.45 6.13 -20.39
CA ASP A 80 1.20 6.63 -21.74
C ASP A 80 2.05 5.94 -22.83
N LYS A 81 3.12 5.26 -22.44
CA LYS A 81 4.06 4.57 -23.35
C LYS A 81 3.92 3.05 -23.35
N ALA A 82 3.19 2.52 -22.37
CA ALA A 82 3.00 1.10 -22.17
C ALA A 82 2.19 0.49 -23.32
N VAL A 83 2.70 -0.59 -23.94
CA VAL A 83 2.04 -1.30 -25.06
C VAL A 83 1.63 -2.73 -24.71
N GLY A 84 2.01 -3.21 -23.51
CA GLY A 84 1.63 -4.53 -23.02
C GLY A 84 0.14 -4.65 -22.78
N LYS A 85 -0.40 -5.85 -23.00
CA LYS A 85 -1.81 -6.16 -22.70
C LYS A 85 -2.17 -5.84 -21.24
N TYR A 86 -1.20 -6.02 -20.35
CA TYR A 86 -1.33 -5.72 -18.91
C TYR A 86 -0.25 -4.74 -18.46
N MET A 87 -0.54 -3.97 -17.42
CA MET A 87 0.41 -3.13 -16.70
C MET A 87 0.70 -3.73 -15.31
N TYR A 88 1.95 -3.65 -14.90
CA TYR A 88 2.40 -4.00 -13.56
C TYR A 88 3.26 -2.88 -12.99
N PHE A 89 2.96 -2.42 -11.77
CA PHE A 89 3.73 -1.38 -11.10
C PHE A 89 4.57 -1.98 -9.98
N MET A 90 5.80 -1.50 -9.81
CA MET A 90 6.66 -1.88 -8.70
C MET A 90 7.43 -0.68 -8.16
N ASP A 91 7.92 -0.79 -6.93
CA ASP A 91 8.83 0.19 -6.34
C ASP A 91 10.28 -0.27 -6.52
N SER A 92 11.21 0.68 -6.65
CA SER A 92 12.60 0.41 -7.04
C SER A 92 13.51 -0.07 -5.90
N ASP A 93 13.01 -0.09 -4.67
CA ASP A 93 13.69 -0.64 -3.48
C ASP A 93 13.19 -2.04 -3.07
N ASP A 94 12.26 -2.63 -3.85
CA ASP A 94 11.62 -3.91 -3.63
C ASP A 94 12.02 -4.95 -4.69
N TRP A 95 11.51 -6.19 -4.57
CA TRP A 95 11.76 -7.25 -5.55
C TRP A 95 10.61 -8.27 -5.61
N THR A 96 10.59 -9.11 -6.66
CA THR A 96 9.50 -10.05 -6.94
C THR A 96 9.99 -11.48 -7.12
N GLU A 97 9.12 -12.45 -6.80
CA GLU A 97 9.34 -13.87 -7.09
C GLU A 97 9.32 -14.12 -8.62
N PRO A 98 10.08 -15.10 -9.13
CA PRO A 98 10.31 -15.26 -10.56
C PRO A 98 9.09 -15.77 -11.36
N ASP A 99 8.10 -16.37 -10.73
CA ASP A 99 6.89 -16.91 -11.39
C ASP A 99 5.67 -15.96 -11.31
N MET A 100 5.88 -14.76 -10.80
CA MET A 100 4.82 -13.78 -10.54
C MET A 100 4.06 -13.39 -11.82
N LEU A 101 4.77 -12.88 -12.83
CA LEU A 101 4.12 -12.38 -14.06
C LEU A 101 3.39 -13.50 -14.80
N GLU A 102 3.99 -14.69 -14.90
CA GLU A 102 3.39 -15.85 -15.54
C GLU A 102 2.07 -16.24 -14.88
N LYS A 103 2.06 -16.39 -13.55
CA LYS A 103 0.86 -16.80 -12.81
C LYS A 103 -0.23 -15.74 -12.84
N MET A 104 0.14 -14.45 -12.70
CA MET A 104 -0.84 -13.36 -12.74
C MET A 104 -1.46 -13.22 -14.16
N VAL A 105 -0.67 -13.32 -15.23
CA VAL A 105 -1.16 -13.30 -16.60
C VAL A 105 -2.05 -14.51 -16.88
N ALA A 106 -1.63 -15.72 -16.46
CA ALA A 106 -2.45 -16.92 -16.63
C ALA A 106 -3.81 -16.81 -15.94
N ALA A 107 -3.86 -16.23 -14.74
CA ALA A 107 -5.12 -15.99 -14.03
C ALA A 107 -5.98 -14.94 -14.74
N ALA A 108 -5.37 -13.85 -15.23
CA ALA A 108 -6.07 -12.81 -15.98
C ALA A 108 -6.68 -13.35 -17.27
N GLU A 109 -5.92 -14.11 -18.04
CA GLU A 109 -6.39 -14.69 -19.32
C GLU A 109 -7.46 -15.79 -19.12
N LYS A 110 -7.27 -16.66 -18.12
CA LYS A 110 -8.22 -17.73 -17.81
C LYS A 110 -9.59 -17.21 -17.41
N ASN A 111 -9.64 -16.11 -16.66
CA ASN A 111 -10.87 -15.59 -16.05
C ASN A 111 -11.34 -14.27 -16.70
N ASP A 112 -10.72 -13.86 -17.80
CA ASP A 112 -10.94 -12.56 -18.46
C ASP A 112 -10.95 -11.38 -17.48
N SER A 113 -9.99 -11.40 -16.55
CA SER A 113 -9.97 -10.44 -15.44
C SER A 113 -9.36 -9.10 -15.86
N GLN A 114 -9.99 -8.01 -15.43
CA GLN A 114 -9.47 -6.65 -15.59
C GLN A 114 -8.43 -6.31 -14.52
N LEU A 115 -8.50 -7.01 -13.38
CA LEU A 115 -7.60 -6.85 -12.26
C LEU A 115 -7.26 -8.22 -11.66
N VAL A 116 -5.98 -8.51 -11.46
CA VAL A 116 -5.53 -9.64 -10.65
C VAL A 116 -4.85 -9.11 -9.42
N VAL A 117 -5.21 -9.64 -8.24
CA VAL A 117 -4.65 -9.27 -6.94
C VAL A 117 -3.94 -10.47 -6.35
N SER A 118 -2.69 -10.30 -5.93
CA SER A 118 -1.92 -11.32 -5.22
C SER A 118 -1.62 -10.94 -3.78
N GLY A 119 -1.17 -11.92 -2.99
CA GLY A 119 -0.55 -11.65 -1.71
C GLY A 119 0.87 -11.10 -1.86
N TYR A 120 1.46 -10.72 -0.71
CA TYR A 120 2.82 -10.21 -0.66
C TYR A 120 3.48 -10.46 0.70
N TYR A 121 4.80 -10.29 0.74
CA TYR A 121 5.62 -10.32 1.94
C TYR A 121 5.97 -8.91 2.40
N ILE A 122 6.05 -8.71 3.72
CA ILE A 122 6.64 -7.52 4.33
C ILE A 122 7.92 -7.97 5.03
N ASP A 123 9.05 -7.69 4.44
CA ASP A 123 10.37 -8.03 4.97
C ASP A 123 10.91 -6.87 5.81
N THR A 124 10.80 -6.97 7.13
CA THR A 124 11.31 -5.96 8.06
C THR A 124 12.71 -6.36 8.52
N TYR A 125 13.72 -5.64 8.08
CA TYR A 125 15.11 -5.84 8.47
C TYR A 125 15.42 -5.16 9.79
N TYR A 126 16.08 -5.88 10.68
CA TYR A 126 16.60 -5.39 11.95
C TYR A 126 18.12 -5.20 11.91
N SER A 127 18.80 -5.95 11.05
CA SER A 127 20.20 -5.87 10.65
C SER A 127 20.34 -6.48 9.26
N ASP A 128 21.53 -6.48 8.69
CA ASP A 128 21.80 -7.09 7.38
C ASP A 128 21.53 -8.62 7.36
N THR A 129 21.59 -9.27 8.53
CA THR A 129 21.40 -10.73 8.68
C THR A 129 20.11 -11.14 9.34
N GLU A 130 19.37 -10.21 9.96
CA GLU A 130 18.16 -10.52 10.71
C GLU A 130 16.95 -9.78 10.14
N LYS A 131 15.98 -10.52 9.63
CA LYS A 131 14.70 -10.02 9.17
C LYS A 131 13.51 -10.73 9.81
N PHE A 132 12.37 -10.06 9.84
CA PHE A 132 11.06 -10.62 10.17
C PHE A 132 10.14 -10.45 8.99
N THR A 133 9.68 -11.57 8.44
CA THR A 133 8.76 -11.58 7.29
C THR A 133 7.33 -11.77 7.77
N GLN A 134 6.43 -10.91 7.30
CA GLN A 134 4.99 -11.02 7.48
C GLN A 134 4.34 -11.28 6.12
N GLU A 135 3.28 -12.06 6.11
CA GLU A 135 2.50 -12.35 4.90
C GLU A 135 1.19 -11.57 4.92
N GLN A 136 0.82 -11.02 3.77
CA GLN A 136 -0.49 -10.44 3.53
C GLN A 136 -1.13 -11.21 2.39
N VAL A 137 -2.22 -11.91 2.67
CA VAL A 137 -2.85 -12.82 1.71
C VAL A 137 -4.35 -12.99 2.01
N CYS A 138 -5.13 -13.21 0.95
CA CYS A 138 -6.51 -13.69 1.02
C CYS A 138 -6.61 -15.07 0.35
N PRO A 139 -7.64 -15.87 0.65
CA PRO A 139 -7.97 -17.05 -0.13
C PRO A 139 -8.15 -16.70 -1.61
N ALA A 140 -7.76 -17.62 -2.48
CA ALA A 140 -7.99 -17.47 -3.91
C ALA A 140 -9.49 -17.35 -4.22
N ALA A 141 -9.84 -16.42 -5.10
CA ALA A 141 -11.22 -16.18 -5.52
C ALA A 141 -11.27 -15.63 -6.96
N VAL A 142 -12.39 -15.86 -7.62
CA VAL A 142 -12.71 -15.25 -8.90
C VAL A 142 -14.06 -14.57 -8.79
N TYR A 143 -14.09 -13.28 -9.04
CA TYR A 143 -15.31 -12.48 -9.07
C TYR A 143 -15.60 -12.16 -10.55
N GLY A 144 -16.64 -12.80 -11.10
CA GLY A 144 -17.02 -12.67 -12.50
C GLY A 144 -17.88 -11.42 -12.78
N THR A 145 -18.39 -10.79 -11.73
CA THR A 145 -19.21 -9.58 -11.81
C THR A 145 -18.80 -8.54 -10.79
N LYS A 146 -19.12 -7.28 -11.07
CA LYS A 146 -18.86 -6.17 -10.16
C LYS A 146 -19.62 -6.30 -8.83
N GLU A 147 -20.83 -6.88 -8.85
CA GLU A 147 -21.65 -7.09 -7.67
C GLU A 147 -21.00 -8.11 -6.72
N GLU A 148 -20.46 -9.21 -7.25
CA GLU A 148 -19.73 -10.21 -6.46
C GLU A 148 -18.46 -9.61 -5.86
N TYR A 149 -17.70 -8.87 -6.67
CA TYR A 149 -16.46 -8.21 -6.21
C TYR A 149 -16.77 -7.20 -5.11
N ARG A 150 -17.71 -6.27 -5.33
CA ARG A 150 -18.04 -5.19 -4.40
C ARG A 150 -18.48 -5.71 -3.02
N LYS A 151 -19.26 -6.79 -2.98
CA LYS A 151 -19.70 -7.44 -1.73
C LYS A 151 -18.53 -8.00 -0.90
N ASN A 152 -17.45 -8.43 -1.56
CA ASN A 152 -16.32 -9.12 -0.94
C ASN A 152 -15.06 -8.25 -0.79
N ALA A 153 -15.01 -7.09 -1.44
CA ALA A 153 -13.83 -6.22 -1.49
C ALA A 153 -13.35 -5.77 -0.10
N TYR A 154 -14.26 -5.65 0.88
CA TYR A 154 -13.90 -5.29 2.25
C TYR A 154 -12.87 -6.25 2.86
N ALA A 155 -12.93 -7.54 2.53
CA ALA A 155 -11.98 -8.54 3.02
C ALA A 155 -10.58 -8.33 2.42
N LEU A 156 -10.49 -7.91 1.15
CA LEU A 156 -9.22 -7.56 0.50
C LEU A 156 -8.63 -6.26 1.08
N PHE A 157 -9.46 -5.26 1.34
CA PHE A 157 -9.05 -4.05 2.05
C PHE A 157 -8.56 -4.36 3.46
N ASP A 158 -9.24 -5.26 4.17
CA ASP A 158 -8.87 -5.65 5.53
C ASP A 158 -7.48 -6.31 5.60
N LYS A 159 -7.09 -7.05 4.58
CA LYS A 159 -5.76 -7.62 4.40
C LYS A 159 -4.76 -6.68 3.71
N ASN A 160 -5.09 -5.41 3.54
CA ASN A 160 -4.28 -4.39 2.88
C ASN A 160 -3.93 -4.70 1.41
N LEU A 161 -4.65 -5.59 0.74
CA LEU A 161 -4.34 -6.00 -0.63
C LEU A 161 -4.77 -4.98 -1.70
N LEU A 162 -5.60 -3.98 -1.34
CA LEU A 162 -6.11 -2.98 -2.28
C LEU A 162 -5.55 -1.55 -2.06
N TYR A 163 -4.52 -1.39 -1.22
CA TYR A 163 -3.93 -0.07 -0.95
C TYR A 163 -2.76 0.28 -1.87
N THR A 164 -1.98 -0.70 -2.28
CA THR A 164 -0.71 -0.54 -3.00
C THR A 164 -0.81 -1.06 -4.43
N PRO A 165 -0.08 -0.49 -5.41
CA PRO A 165 -0.21 -0.91 -6.81
C PRO A 165 0.57 -2.19 -7.13
N TRP A 166 1.63 -2.49 -6.42
CA TRP A 166 2.65 -3.47 -6.78
C TRP A 166 2.30 -4.95 -6.54
N ASN A 167 1.18 -5.25 -5.90
CA ASN A 167 0.65 -6.62 -5.79
C ASN A 167 -0.51 -6.90 -6.76
N LYS A 168 -0.56 -6.17 -7.86
CA LYS A 168 -1.66 -6.23 -8.81
C LYS A 168 -1.17 -6.24 -10.25
N LEU A 169 -1.93 -6.94 -11.11
CA LEU A 169 -1.81 -6.85 -12.56
C LEU A 169 -3.09 -6.21 -13.11
N TYR A 170 -2.93 -5.21 -13.94
CA TYR A 170 -4.01 -4.38 -14.46
C TYR A 170 -4.18 -4.58 -15.96
N LEU A 171 -5.39 -4.76 -16.45
CA LEU A 171 -5.66 -4.74 -17.89
C LEU A 171 -5.41 -3.33 -18.44
N SER A 172 -4.48 -3.20 -19.40
CA SER A 172 -4.04 -1.89 -19.91
C SER A 172 -5.17 -1.09 -20.55
N SER A 173 -6.05 -1.74 -21.32
CA SER A 173 -7.20 -1.07 -21.93
C SER A 173 -8.13 -0.47 -20.85
N TYR A 174 -8.36 -1.18 -19.73
CA TYR A 174 -9.18 -0.66 -18.64
C TYR A 174 -8.56 0.60 -18.00
N ILE A 175 -7.25 0.63 -17.81
CA ILE A 175 -6.54 1.80 -17.26
C ILE A 175 -6.63 2.98 -18.23
N LEU A 176 -6.33 2.76 -19.51
CA LEU A 176 -6.25 3.81 -20.52
C LEU A 176 -7.62 4.38 -20.91
N GLU A 177 -8.63 3.54 -21.15
CA GLU A 177 -9.98 3.94 -21.52
C GLU A 177 -10.66 4.75 -20.41
N ASN A 178 -10.41 4.39 -19.14
CA ASN A 178 -10.95 5.12 -17.98
C ASN A 178 -10.04 6.26 -17.50
N LYS A 179 -8.90 6.51 -18.16
CA LYS A 179 -7.93 7.57 -17.84
C LYS A 179 -7.48 7.53 -16.38
N LEU A 180 -7.14 6.34 -15.90
CA LEU A 180 -6.74 6.10 -14.52
C LEU A 180 -5.25 6.40 -14.35
N TYR A 181 -4.94 7.54 -13.76
CA TYR A 181 -3.59 8.01 -13.49
C TYR A 181 -3.37 8.19 -11.99
N PHE A 182 -2.10 8.12 -11.57
CA PHE A 182 -1.72 8.41 -10.20
C PHE A 182 -1.88 9.91 -9.91
N PRO A 183 -2.65 10.30 -8.89
CA PRO A 183 -2.81 11.70 -8.54
C PRO A 183 -1.56 12.26 -7.84
N GLN A 184 -1.29 13.55 -8.02
CA GLN A 184 -0.19 14.24 -7.34
C GLN A 184 -0.59 14.57 -5.89
N THR A 185 -0.57 13.57 -5.02
CA THR A 185 -0.91 13.71 -3.60
C THR A 185 -0.03 12.85 -2.72
N PHE A 186 -0.03 13.13 -1.42
CA PHE A 186 0.58 12.23 -0.46
C PHE A 186 -0.26 10.93 -0.38
N TRP A 187 0.41 9.75 -0.40
CA TRP A 187 -0.23 8.44 -0.52
C TRP A 187 -0.99 8.23 -1.84
N ASP A 188 -0.40 8.66 -2.94
CA ASP A 188 -0.91 8.53 -4.32
C ASP A 188 -1.38 7.12 -4.69
N ASP A 189 -0.76 6.09 -4.15
CA ASP A 189 -1.11 4.69 -4.37
C ASP A 189 -2.56 4.38 -4.02
N PHE A 190 -3.03 4.90 -2.88
CA PHE A 190 -4.36 4.55 -2.39
C PHE A 190 -5.47 5.17 -3.24
N PRO A 191 -5.51 6.48 -3.54
CA PRO A 191 -6.53 7.04 -4.41
C PRO A 191 -6.45 6.51 -5.85
N PHE A 192 -5.25 6.18 -6.37
CA PHE A 192 -5.14 5.47 -7.65
C PHE A 192 -5.87 4.12 -7.60
N ASN A 193 -5.55 3.28 -6.61
CA ASN A 193 -6.20 1.99 -6.47
C ASN A 193 -7.71 2.10 -6.21
N LEU A 194 -8.17 3.10 -5.46
CA LEU A 194 -9.61 3.36 -5.29
C LEU A 194 -10.27 3.67 -6.62
N SER A 195 -9.64 4.47 -7.48
CA SER A 195 -10.15 4.77 -8.82
C SER A 195 -10.23 3.52 -9.69
N VAL A 196 -9.23 2.64 -9.63
CA VAL A 196 -9.22 1.36 -10.35
C VAL A 196 -10.36 0.45 -9.86
N VAL A 197 -10.47 0.25 -8.54
CA VAL A 197 -11.42 -0.73 -8.00
C VAL A 197 -12.87 -0.25 -8.00
N ARG A 198 -13.09 1.04 -8.20
CA ARG A 198 -14.42 1.68 -8.18
C ARG A 198 -15.40 1.03 -9.14
N ASP A 199 -14.95 0.81 -10.38
CA ASP A 199 -15.83 0.34 -11.46
C ASP A 199 -15.30 -0.91 -12.20
N VAL A 200 -14.26 -1.55 -11.64
CA VAL A 200 -13.78 -2.84 -12.12
C VAL A 200 -14.87 -3.92 -12.01
N GLU A 201 -14.99 -4.77 -13.00
CA GLU A 201 -16.04 -5.79 -13.08
C GLU A 201 -15.52 -7.18 -12.73
N ARG A 202 -14.42 -7.60 -13.35
CA ARG A 202 -13.88 -8.96 -13.25
C ARG A 202 -12.53 -8.94 -12.55
N VAL A 203 -12.47 -9.59 -11.39
CA VAL A 203 -11.29 -9.60 -10.51
C VAL A 203 -10.92 -11.01 -10.14
N SER A 204 -9.66 -11.38 -10.32
CA SER A 204 -9.06 -12.60 -9.79
C SER A 204 -8.20 -12.29 -8.57
N VAL A 205 -8.29 -13.12 -7.54
CA VAL A 205 -7.46 -13.07 -6.35
C VAL A 205 -6.66 -14.36 -6.28
N LEU A 206 -5.33 -14.25 -6.17
CA LEU A 206 -4.42 -15.36 -5.98
C LEU A 206 -4.02 -15.45 -4.51
N SER A 207 -3.93 -16.68 -4.00
CA SER A 207 -3.37 -16.94 -2.66
C SER A 207 -1.85 -17.00 -2.62
N ASP A 208 -1.22 -16.91 -3.81
CA ASP A 208 0.23 -16.80 -3.95
C ASP A 208 0.72 -15.43 -3.45
N LYS A 209 1.96 -15.39 -3.00
CA LYS A 209 2.66 -14.19 -2.54
C LYS A 209 3.91 -14.02 -3.38
N PHE A 210 4.03 -12.90 -4.07
CA PHE A 210 5.11 -12.72 -5.04
C PHE A 210 5.98 -11.51 -4.78
N TYR A 211 5.46 -10.48 -4.15
CA TYR A 211 6.14 -9.21 -3.95
C TYR A 211 6.76 -9.13 -2.57
N HIS A 212 8.01 -8.67 -2.48
CA HIS A 212 8.75 -8.45 -1.25
C HIS A 212 8.88 -6.97 -0.96
N PHE A 213 7.98 -6.45 -0.13
CA PHE A 213 8.04 -5.09 0.37
C PHE A 213 9.11 -4.98 1.46
N ILE A 214 10.19 -4.25 1.15
CA ILE A 214 11.36 -4.12 2.01
C ILE A 214 11.17 -2.98 3.01
N ARG A 215 11.30 -3.27 4.30
CA ARG A 215 11.32 -2.27 5.37
C ARG A 215 12.68 -2.22 6.03
N LYS A 216 13.45 -1.17 5.73
CA LYS A 216 14.61 -0.79 6.52
C LYS A 216 14.21 0.33 7.48
N ARG A 217 14.39 0.12 8.78
CA ARG A 217 13.76 0.95 9.84
C ARG A 217 14.28 2.38 9.97
N ALA A 218 15.49 2.67 9.55
CA ALA A 218 16.10 3.98 9.75
C ALA A 218 15.49 5.08 8.86
N GLU A 219 14.86 4.75 7.74
CA GLU A 219 14.56 5.67 6.64
C GLU A 219 13.08 5.82 6.30
N SER A 220 12.17 5.09 6.97
CA SER A 220 10.75 5.14 6.61
C SER A 220 10.12 6.52 6.88
N GLU A 221 9.66 7.18 5.84
CA GLU A 221 8.89 8.44 5.90
C GLU A 221 7.68 8.34 6.85
N THR A 222 7.07 7.16 6.95
CA THR A 222 5.92 6.91 7.82
C THR A 222 6.27 6.85 9.31
N ALA A 223 7.56 6.83 9.67
CA ALA A 223 8.02 6.84 11.06
C ALA A 223 8.19 8.27 11.64
N LYS A 224 8.23 9.29 10.78
CA LYS A 224 8.37 10.69 11.17
C LYS A 224 7.05 11.23 11.77
N TYR A 225 7.19 12.19 12.71
CA TYR A 225 6.03 12.97 13.18
C TYR A 225 5.49 13.84 12.05
N ARG A 226 4.17 13.91 11.92
CA ARG A 226 3.47 14.76 10.96
C ARG A 226 2.35 15.54 11.64
N SER A 227 2.32 16.84 11.45
CA SER A 227 1.29 17.72 12.02
C SER A 227 -0.08 17.53 11.36
N ASP A 228 -0.10 17.15 10.07
CA ASP A 228 -1.31 16.94 9.25
C ASP A 228 -1.85 15.49 9.27
N MET A 229 -1.28 14.61 10.11
CA MET A 229 -1.63 13.19 10.11
C MET A 229 -3.13 12.93 10.31
N TYR A 230 -3.76 13.65 11.22
CA TYR A 230 -5.19 13.46 11.49
C TYR A 230 -6.04 13.84 10.27
N ASP A 231 -5.77 14.97 9.66
CA ASP A 231 -6.54 15.46 8.51
C ASP A 231 -6.37 14.51 7.31
N LYS A 232 -5.15 14.01 7.09
CA LYS A 232 -4.88 12.98 6.06
C LYS A 232 -5.59 11.65 6.32
N ARG A 233 -5.75 11.26 7.59
CA ARG A 233 -6.52 10.04 7.93
C ARG A 233 -8.03 10.24 7.81
N GLU A 234 -8.54 11.43 8.07
CA GLU A 234 -9.94 11.77 7.80
C GLU A 234 -10.23 11.73 6.28
N GLU A 235 -9.32 12.29 5.46
CA GLU A 235 -9.41 12.26 4.00
C GLU A 235 -9.42 10.80 3.48
N GLU A 236 -8.44 9.98 3.90
CA GLU A 236 -8.37 8.55 3.55
C GLU A 236 -9.67 7.79 3.91
N ASN A 237 -10.20 8.04 5.09
CA ASN A 237 -11.42 7.40 5.52
C ASN A 237 -12.65 7.90 4.73
N GLY A 238 -12.69 9.20 4.38
CA GLY A 238 -13.71 9.77 3.50
C GLY A 238 -13.76 9.05 2.15
N TRP A 239 -12.62 8.89 1.49
CA TRP A 239 -12.54 8.16 0.22
C TRP A 239 -13.05 6.71 0.31
N MET A 240 -12.76 6.03 1.42
CA MET A 240 -13.25 4.66 1.64
C MET A 240 -14.77 4.63 1.80
N GLU A 241 -15.33 5.54 2.60
CA GLU A 241 -16.77 5.63 2.80
C GLU A 241 -17.50 5.99 1.49
N GLU A 242 -16.95 6.92 0.71
CA GLU A 242 -17.48 7.30 -0.61
C GLU A 242 -17.49 6.12 -1.58
N LEU A 243 -16.42 5.29 -1.57
CA LEU A 243 -16.36 4.10 -2.42
C LEU A 243 -17.46 3.10 -2.08
N PHE A 244 -17.64 2.76 -0.80
CA PHE A 244 -18.70 1.82 -0.38
C PHE A 244 -20.09 2.39 -0.57
N ALA A 245 -20.27 3.70 -0.40
CA ALA A 245 -21.54 4.39 -0.71
C ALA A 245 -21.85 4.35 -2.21
N HIS A 246 -20.85 4.61 -3.09
CA HIS A 246 -20.98 4.47 -4.54
C HIS A 246 -21.38 3.05 -4.96
N TRP A 247 -20.83 2.05 -4.30
CA TRP A 247 -21.19 0.65 -4.54
C TRP A 247 -22.56 0.24 -4.03
N GLY A 248 -23.16 1.02 -3.13
CA GLY A 248 -24.42 0.67 -2.47
C GLY A 248 -24.29 -0.54 -1.54
N VAL A 249 -23.08 -0.82 -1.04
CA VAL A 249 -22.80 -1.98 -0.17
C VAL A 249 -22.79 -1.54 1.29
N ASP A 250 -23.88 -1.86 2.01
CA ASP A 250 -24.07 -1.53 3.43
C ASP A 250 -24.49 -2.78 4.22
N THR A 251 -23.54 -3.70 4.43
CA THR A 251 -23.76 -4.89 5.25
C THR A 251 -23.19 -4.72 6.66
N PRO A 252 -23.61 -5.54 7.65
CA PRO A 252 -23.00 -5.52 8.99
C PRO A 252 -21.47 -5.69 8.99
N GLU A 253 -20.96 -6.54 8.09
CA GLU A 253 -19.52 -6.82 7.93
C GLU A 253 -18.79 -5.57 7.41
N VAL A 254 -19.33 -4.90 6.40
CA VAL A 254 -18.77 -3.66 5.82
C VAL A 254 -18.80 -2.54 6.86
N ARG A 255 -19.91 -2.36 7.59
CA ARG A 255 -20.00 -1.36 8.66
C ARG A 255 -18.99 -1.61 9.76
N GLU A 256 -18.80 -2.88 10.15
CA GLU A 256 -17.77 -3.25 11.14
C GLU A 256 -16.38 -2.97 10.60
N PHE A 257 -16.09 -3.40 9.37
CA PHE A 257 -14.80 -3.18 8.71
C PHE A 257 -14.44 -1.68 8.66
N LEU A 258 -15.34 -0.84 8.15
CA LEU A 258 -15.12 0.62 8.06
C LEU A 258 -14.89 1.24 9.44
N ALA A 259 -15.72 0.89 10.42
CA ALA A 259 -15.58 1.40 11.79
C ALA A 259 -14.24 0.97 12.43
N ARG A 260 -13.85 -0.29 12.27
CA ARG A 260 -12.60 -0.82 12.80
C ARG A 260 -11.38 -0.19 12.14
N ARG A 261 -11.39 -0.07 10.80
CA ARG A 261 -10.30 0.60 10.05
C ARG A 261 -10.16 2.06 10.47
N TYR A 262 -11.27 2.77 10.63
CA TYR A 262 -11.22 4.14 11.12
C TYR A 262 -10.61 4.23 12.52
N ILE A 263 -11.00 3.37 13.46
CA ILE A 263 -10.40 3.34 14.80
C ILE A 263 -8.90 2.99 14.75
N GLU A 264 -8.48 2.09 13.88
CA GLU A 264 -7.04 1.81 13.67
C GLU A 264 -6.28 3.06 13.19
N ARG A 265 -6.88 3.89 12.32
CA ARG A 265 -6.30 5.16 11.88
C ARG A 265 -6.23 6.18 13.02
N ILE A 266 -7.27 6.28 13.84
CA ILE A 266 -7.29 7.12 15.05
C ILE A 266 -6.20 6.69 16.05
N ILE A 267 -6.01 5.39 16.28
CA ILE A 267 -4.89 4.88 17.09
C ILE A 267 -3.56 5.32 16.49
N GLY A 268 -3.40 5.24 15.17
CA GLY A 268 -2.22 5.75 14.47
C GLY A 268 -1.98 7.25 14.68
N CYS A 269 -3.04 8.06 14.73
CA CYS A 269 -2.95 9.49 15.06
C CYS A 269 -2.50 9.71 16.52
N VAL A 270 -3.00 8.90 17.46
CA VAL A 270 -2.52 8.94 18.86
C VAL A 270 -1.04 8.56 18.94
N GLU A 271 -0.60 7.51 18.21
CA GLU A 271 0.84 7.15 18.12
C GLU A 271 1.68 8.32 17.57
N ASN A 272 1.17 9.02 16.54
CA ASN A 272 1.84 10.17 15.95
C ASN A 272 1.99 11.33 16.95
N VAL A 273 0.92 11.68 17.67
CA VAL A 273 0.93 12.74 18.70
C VAL A 273 1.85 12.38 19.88
N THR A 274 1.90 11.09 20.26
CA THR A 274 2.76 10.61 21.38
C THR A 274 4.19 10.28 20.94
N ASN A 275 4.52 10.42 19.65
CA ASN A 275 5.86 10.24 19.13
C ASN A 275 6.86 11.15 19.87
N ARG A 276 8.07 10.64 20.14
CA ARG A 276 9.14 11.41 20.82
C ARG A 276 9.55 12.68 20.07
N ASN A 277 9.44 12.66 18.74
CA ASN A 277 9.78 13.78 17.85
C ASN A 277 8.62 14.78 17.66
N CYS A 278 7.46 14.53 18.27
CA CYS A 278 6.36 15.49 18.27
C CYS A 278 6.71 16.71 19.15
N PRO A 279 6.70 17.95 18.60
CA PRO A 279 7.18 19.13 19.31
C PRO A 279 6.22 19.64 20.40
N LEU A 280 4.99 19.13 20.44
CA LEU A 280 3.95 19.55 21.39
C LEU A 280 4.33 19.19 22.83
N SER A 281 4.01 20.07 23.78
CA SER A 281 4.09 19.82 25.22
C SER A 281 3.11 18.71 25.64
N ALA A 282 3.30 18.12 26.82
CA ALA A 282 2.39 17.09 27.34
C ALA A 282 0.94 17.59 27.50
N LYS A 283 0.73 18.89 27.79
CA LYS A 283 -0.59 19.51 27.87
C LYS A 283 -1.24 19.59 26.49
N GLU A 284 -0.50 20.08 25.51
CA GLU A 284 -0.96 20.20 24.11
C GLU A 284 -1.23 18.82 23.48
N LYS A 285 -0.36 17.82 23.71
CA LYS A 285 -0.60 16.44 23.28
C LYS A 285 -1.91 15.87 23.80
N LYS A 286 -2.21 16.09 25.09
CA LYS A 286 -3.48 15.67 25.69
C LYS A 286 -4.69 16.41 25.08
N ALA A 287 -4.55 17.71 24.83
CA ALA A 287 -5.59 18.51 24.18
C ALA A 287 -5.88 18.03 22.76
N GLU A 288 -4.82 17.76 21.99
CA GLU A 288 -4.95 17.26 20.63
C GLU A 288 -5.58 15.85 20.60
N ILE A 289 -5.14 14.93 21.46
CA ILE A 289 -5.78 13.62 21.61
C ILE A 289 -7.26 13.78 21.98
N LYS A 290 -7.60 14.72 22.90
CA LYS A 290 -8.99 14.97 23.25
C LYS A 290 -9.79 15.45 22.06
N ARG A 291 -9.25 16.36 21.24
CA ARG A 291 -9.87 16.85 20.01
C ARG A 291 -10.21 15.66 19.09
N ILE A 292 -9.21 14.80 18.82
CA ILE A 292 -9.34 13.64 17.91
C ILE A 292 -10.40 12.65 18.41
N ILE A 293 -10.30 12.18 19.67
CA ILE A 293 -11.17 11.10 20.16
C ILE A 293 -12.58 11.56 20.55
N SER A 294 -12.84 12.87 20.62
CA SER A 294 -14.16 13.40 21.01
C SER A 294 -15.12 13.62 19.85
N THR A 295 -14.68 13.42 18.61
CA THR A 295 -15.52 13.61 17.42
C THR A 295 -16.70 12.65 17.38
N ASN A 296 -17.81 13.07 16.78
CA ASN A 296 -19.01 12.22 16.65
C ASN A 296 -18.69 10.96 15.82
N ARG A 297 -17.79 11.06 14.83
CA ARG A 297 -17.34 9.94 14.01
C ARG A 297 -16.64 8.87 14.85
N VAL A 298 -15.67 9.25 15.70
CA VAL A 298 -15.04 8.32 16.65
C VAL A 298 -16.05 7.70 17.61
N LYS A 299 -16.93 8.52 18.23
CA LYS A 299 -17.96 8.03 19.15
C LYS A 299 -18.92 7.01 18.52
N ASN A 300 -19.20 7.14 17.23
CA ASN A 300 -20.01 6.17 16.51
C ASN A 300 -19.21 4.93 16.14
N ALA A 301 -18.00 5.10 15.62
CA ALA A 301 -17.14 3.98 15.21
C ALA A 301 -16.82 3.02 16.36
N VAL A 302 -16.55 3.53 17.58
CA VAL A 302 -16.25 2.68 18.76
C VAL A 302 -17.42 1.78 19.20
N LYS A 303 -18.65 2.07 18.76
CA LYS A 303 -19.83 1.22 19.05
C LYS A 303 -19.85 -0.04 18.17
N THR A 304 -19.31 0.05 16.96
CA THR A 304 -19.37 -0.99 15.92
C THR A 304 -18.06 -1.73 15.76
N ALA A 305 -16.92 -1.04 15.93
CA ALA A 305 -15.59 -1.60 15.73
C ALA A 305 -15.30 -2.75 16.71
N LYS A 306 -14.90 -3.91 16.17
CA LYS A 306 -14.46 -5.08 16.95
C LYS A 306 -12.93 -5.18 16.89
N PRO A 307 -12.23 -5.20 18.04
CA PRO A 307 -10.77 -5.30 18.02
C PRO A 307 -10.32 -6.64 17.43
N ASN A 308 -9.45 -6.58 16.42
CA ASN A 308 -8.85 -7.73 15.73
C ASN A 308 -7.46 -8.14 16.30
N SER A 309 -6.94 -7.39 17.27
CA SER A 309 -5.66 -7.65 17.91
C SER A 309 -5.67 -7.27 19.39
N LYS A 310 -4.76 -7.86 20.18
CA LYS A 310 -4.56 -7.46 21.59
C LYS A 310 -4.18 -5.99 21.70
N TYR A 311 -3.38 -5.50 20.77
CA TYR A 311 -2.97 -4.11 20.69
C TYR A 311 -4.19 -3.18 20.51
N MET A 312 -5.02 -3.44 19.51
CA MET A 312 -6.23 -2.64 19.29
C MET A 312 -7.19 -2.73 20.48
N LYS A 313 -7.33 -3.90 21.11
CA LYS A 313 -8.18 -4.08 22.29
C LYS A 313 -7.78 -3.17 23.44
N ILE A 314 -6.49 -3.03 23.69
CA ILE A 314 -5.95 -2.14 24.75
C ILE A 314 -6.24 -0.68 24.38
N MET A 315 -5.81 -0.23 23.20
CA MET A 315 -5.94 1.16 22.76
C MET A 315 -7.38 1.63 22.60
N LEU A 316 -8.31 0.74 22.28
CA LEU A 316 -9.72 1.06 22.08
C LEU A 316 -10.43 1.46 23.39
N LEU A 317 -10.04 0.88 24.53
CA LEU A 317 -10.74 1.10 25.80
C LEU A 317 -10.77 2.58 26.24
N PRO A 318 -9.62 3.29 26.38
CA PRO A 318 -9.64 4.69 26.78
C PRO A 318 -10.25 5.61 25.72
N ILE A 319 -10.15 5.26 24.43
CA ILE A 319 -10.84 5.97 23.33
C ILE A 319 -12.37 5.85 23.51
N LYS A 320 -12.86 4.65 23.79
CA LYS A 320 -14.28 4.39 24.06
C LYS A 320 -14.80 5.17 25.26
N TRP A 321 -13.97 5.34 26.31
CA TRP A 321 -14.31 6.14 27.49
C TRP A 321 -14.09 7.63 27.27
N ASN A 322 -13.64 8.04 26.09
CA ASN A 322 -13.30 9.41 25.74
C ASN A 322 -12.30 10.05 26.76
N ASN A 323 -11.38 9.23 27.26
CA ASN A 323 -10.41 9.61 28.29
C ASN A 323 -9.03 9.92 27.66
N ALA A 324 -8.81 11.19 27.33
CA ALA A 324 -7.56 11.64 26.71
C ALA A 324 -6.31 11.40 27.58
N GLY A 325 -6.45 11.44 28.90
CA GLY A 325 -5.35 11.20 29.83
C GLY A 325 -4.82 9.76 29.74
N LEU A 326 -5.72 8.78 29.83
CA LEU A 326 -5.38 7.37 29.68
C LEU A 326 -4.90 7.06 28.24
N THR A 327 -5.57 7.58 27.21
CA THR A 327 -5.15 7.41 25.80
C THR A 327 -3.73 7.94 25.58
N TYR A 328 -3.39 9.11 26.17
CA TYR A 328 -2.04 9.66 26.12
C TYR A 328 -1.01 8.76 26.81
N MET A 329 -1.34 8.24 28.01
CA MET A 329 -0.44 7.36 28.74
C MET A 329 -0.15 6.08 27.98
N GLU A 330 -1.18 5.42 27.44
CA GLU A 330 -1.03 4.21 26.61
C GLU A 330 -0.23 4.49 25.33
N GLY A 331 -0.51 5.57 24.62
CA GLY A 331 0.24 5.98 23.45
C GLY A 331 1.74 6.21 23.78
N ARG A 332 2.07 6.79 24.93
CA ARG A 332 3.47 6.94 25.38
C ARG A 332 4.15 5.60 25.68
N VAL A 333 3.45 4.68 26.34
CA VAL A 333 3.99 3.33 26.60
C VAL A 333 4.32 2.64 25.28
N ILE A 334 3.41 2.70 24.32
CA ILE A 334 3.60 2.12 22.99
C ILE A 334 4.77 2.79 22.24
N SER A 335 4.87 4.12 22.30
CA SER A 335 5.99 4.85 21.70
C SER A 335 7.33 4.41 22.31
N LYS A 336 7.41 4.16 23.63
CA LYS A 336 8.59 3.59 24.27
C LYS A 336 8.89 2.16 23.83
N VAL A 337 7.88 1.28 23.79
CA VAL A 337 8.06 -0.11 23.32
C VAL A 337 8.52 -0.12 21.87
N LYS A 338 7.95 0.73 21.03
CA LYS A 338 8.33 0.88 19.63
C LYS A 338 9.78 1.33 19.44
N SER A 339 10.28 2.23 20.31
CA SER A 339 11.66 2.74 20.25
C SER A 339 12.68 1.82 20.93
N GLY A 340 12.28 1.07 21.98
CA GLY A 340 13.19 0.25 22.79
C GLY A 340 13.27 -1.23 22.37
N ASN A 341 12.16 -1.81 21.88
CA ASN A 341 12.13 -3.21 21.42
C ASN A 341 11.21 -3.36 20.23
N THR A 342 11.77 -3.03 19.10
CA THR A 342 11.09 -3.02 17.81
C THR A 342 10.58 -4.40 17.37
N LYS A 343 11.27 -5.51 17.79
CA LYS A 343 10.83 -6.89 17.52
C LYS A 343 9.54 -7.21 18.25
N THR A 344 9.46 -6.88 19.54
CA THR A 344 8.24 -7.10 20.35
C THR A 344 7.08 -6.30 19.78
N PHE A 345 7.31 -5.05 19.36
CA PHE A 345 6.27 -4.23 18.77
C PHE A 345 5.76 -4.78 17.42
N ALA A 346 6.67 -5.26 16.55
CA ALA A 346 6.28 -5.90 15.29
C ALA A 346 5.41 -7.14 15.54
N LYS A 347 5.79 -8.00 16.51
CA LYS A 347 4.99 -9.18 16.89
C LYS A 347 3.62 -8.82 17.48
N LEU A 348 3.52 -7.74 18.26
CA LEU A 348 2.24 -7.25 18.77
C LEU A 348 1.30 -6.74 17.67
N LYS A 349 1.88 -6.16 16.61
CA LYS A 349 1.12 -5.72 15.42
C LYS A 349 0.83 -6.85 14.42
N ALA A 350 1.66 -7.86 14.35
CA ALA A 350 1.53 -8.98 13.39
C ALA A 350 0.35 -9.93 13.69
N GLY A 351 -0.24 -9.85 14.86
CA GLY A 351 -1.42 -10.63 15.24
C GLY A 351 -2.74 -10.11 14.69
N ARG A 352 -2.70 -9.42 13.52
CA ARG A 352 -3.88 -8.89 12.79
C ARG A 352 -4.43 -9.90 11.82
#